data_cd792be891eb00d849026d3eef03365c
#
_entry.id   cd792be891eb00d849026d3eef03365c
#
_cell.length_a   1.000
_cell.length_b   1.000
_cell.length_c   1.000
_cell.angle_alpha   90.00
_cell.angle_beta   90.00
_cell.angle_gamma   90.00
#
_symmetry.space_group_name_H-M   'P 1'
#
loop_
_entity.id
_entity.type
_entity.pdbx_description
1 polymer ?
#
loop_
_entity_poly.entity_id
_entity_poly.type
_entity_poly.pdbx_seq_one_letter_code
_entity_poly.pdbx_strand_id
1 'polypeptide(L)'
;MKEMLEAAKAAKSKIACLTAGEKNAALNAMSDSLISCEEAILDANALDLKAAKGHVSDVMLDRLHLTTDRIAGMARGIREVAALPDPVGLMLESHTREDGLKIDKVSVPMGVIAIIYESRPNVTSDAAALALKSGNVCILRGGKEAFRSAGA
;
A
#
# COMPACT_ATOMS: atom_id res chain seq x y z
N MET A 1 -11.61 -6.24 14.85
CA MET A 1 -12.18 -5.74 13.57
C MET A 1 -12.87 -4.39 13.69
N LYS A 2 -13.81 -4.20 14.61
CA LYS A 2 -14.51 -2.91 14.81
C LYS A 2 -13.54 -1.76 15.10
N GLU A 3 -12.62 -1.92 16.04
CA GLU A 3 -11.61 -0.93 16.40
C GLU A 3 -10.71 -0.53 15.21
N MET A 4 -10.28 -1.51 14.40
CA MET A 4 -9.50 -1.25 13.19
C MET A 4 -10.27 -0.41 12.17
N LEU A 5 -11.57 -0.69 12.00
CA LEU A 5 -12.44 0.09 11.11
C LEU A 5 -12.66 1.52 11.64
N GLU A 6 -12.82 1.68 12.94
CA GLU A 6 -12.94 2.99 13.58
C GLU A 6 -11.64 3.79 13.47
N ALA A 7 -10.49 3.17 13.68
CA ALA A 7 -9.18 3.79 13.48
C ALA A 7 -8.97 4.23 12.02
N ALA A 8 -9.30 3.36 11.06
CA ALA A 8 -9.21 3.68 9.63
C ALA A 8 -10.12 4.87 9.26
N LYS A 9 -11.35 4.89 9.79
CA LYS A 9 -12.29 5.99 9.58
C LYS A 9 -11.78 7.30 10.19
N ALA A 10 -11.18 7.26 11.38
CA ALA A 10 -10.62 8.43 12.05
C ALA A 10 -9.40 8.99 11.29
N ALA A 11 -8.55 8.11 10.72
CA ALA A 11 -7.36 8.52 9.96
C ALA A 11 -7.68 9.13 8.59
N LYS A 12 -8.87 8.83 8.00
CA LYS A 12 -9.25 9.20 6.64
C LYS A 12 -9.00 10.67 6.32
N SER A 13 -9.51 11.59 7.14
CA SER A 13 -9.42 13.03 6.87
C SER A 13 -7.98 13.53 6.96
N LYS A 14 -7.19 13.00 7.90
CA LYS A 14 -5.77 13.36 8.05
C LYS A 14 -4.96 12.93 6.83
N ILE A 15 -5.13 11.70 6.36
CA ILE A 15 -4.42 11.16 5.19
C ILE A 15 -4.82 11.90 3.91
N ALA A 16 -6.10 12.22 3.74
CA ALA A 16 -6.59 12.95 2.57
C ALA A 16 -6.04 14.39 2.45
N CYS A 17 -5.64 14.99 3.57
CA CYS A 17 -5.08 16.35 3.62
C CYS A 17 -3.55 16.41 3.58
N LEU A 18 -2.86 15.26 3.51
CA LEU A 18 -1.40 15.24 3.40
C LEU A 18 -0.94 15.88 2.08
N THR A 19 0.09 16.68 2.17
CA THR A 19 0.78 17.23 1.01
C THR A 19 1.56 16.15 0.26
N ALA A 20 1.87 16.38 -1.01
CA ALA A 20 2.72 15.49 -1.80
C ALA A 20 4.07 15.22 -1.11
N GLY A 21 4.67 16.24 -0.47
CA GLY A 21 5.93 16.09 0.26
C GLY A 21 5.81 15.16 1.47
N GLU A 22 4.75 15.30 2.27
CA GLU A 22 4.50 14.44 3.43
C GLU A 22 4.25 12.99 3.01
N LYS A 23 3.46 12.75 1.95
CA LYS A 23 3.24 11.42 1.39
C LYS A 23 4.55 10.80 0.89
N ASN A 24 5.36 11.55 0.16
CA ASN A 24 6.64 11.08 -0.37
C ASN A 24 7.63 10.77 0.76
N ALA A 25 7.70 11.59 1.81
CA ALA A 25 8.53 11.33 2.97
C ALA A 25 8.12 10.02 3.68
N ALA A 26 6.81 9.80 3.87
CA ALA A 26 6.30 8.57 4.46
C ALA A 26 6.60 7.33 3.58
N LEU A 27 6.44 7.45 2.26
CA LEU A 27 6.77 6.37 1.31
C LEU A 27 8.26 6.03 1.34
N ASN A 28 9.14 7.02 1.37
CA ASN A 28 10.57 6.78 1.48
C ASN A 28 10.93 6.09 2.81
N ALA A 29 10.32 6.52 3.93
CA ALA A 29 10.50 5.86 5.22
C ALA A 29 10.00 4.40 5.20
N MET A 30 8.87 4.10 4.52
CA MET A 30 8.41 2.72 4.32
C MET A 30 9.44 1.89 3.53
N SER A 31 10.00 2.45 2.45
CA SER A 31 11.04 1.79 1.65
C SER A 31 12.29 1.48 2.48
N ASP A 32 12.74 2.44 3.29
CA ASP A 32 13.92 2.28 4.15
C ASP A 32 13.67 1.26 5.26
N SER A 33 12.44 1.22 5.81
CA SER A 33 12.04 0.23 6.81
C SER A 33 12.05 -1.20 6.24
N LEU A 34 11.60 -1.43 4.99
CA LEU A 34 11.68 -2.76 4.37
C LEU A 34 13.12 -3.27 4.29
N ILE A 35 14.08 -2.40 3.97
CA ILE A 35 15.50 -2.78 3.91
C ILE A 35 16.07 -3.00 5.31
N SER A 36 15.75 -2.14 6.27
CA SER A 36 16.29 -2.26 7.63
C SER A 36 15.71 -3.45 8.40
N CYS A 37 14.50 -3.90 8.06
CA CYS A 37 13.82 -5.05 8.68
C CYS A 37 13.94 -6.33 7.84
N GLU A 38 14.80 -6.37 6.83
CA GLU A 38 14.91 -7.49 5.88
C GLU A 38 15.07 -8.84 6.57
N GLU A 39 15.96 -8.95 7.55
CA GLU A 39 16.22 -10.19 8.28
C GLU A 39 14.95 -10.71 8.97
N ALA A 40 14.23 -9.83 9.68
CA ALA A 40 13.00 -10.20 10.36
C ALA A 40 11.89 -10.62 9.38
N ILE A 41 11.81 -9.97 8.22
CA ILE A 41 10.87 -10.32 7.16
C ILE A 41 11.20 -11.70 6.56
N LEU A 42 12.48 -11.98 6.29
CA LEU A 42 12.92 -13.28 5.77
C LEU A 42 12.68 -14.42 6.76
N ASP A 43 12.93 -14.18 8.05
CA ASP A 43 12.65 -15.16 9.12
C ASP A 43 11.14 -15.48 9.20
N ALA A 44 10.29 -14.46 9.19
CA ALA A 44 8.85 -14.62 9.17
C ALA A 44 8.38 -15.38 7.91
N ASN A 45 8.99 -15.08 6.76
CA ASN A 45 8.68 -15.74 5.49
C ASN A 45 9.11 -17.21 5.49
N ALA A 46 10.25 -17.55 6.07
CA ALA A 46 10.70 -18.92 6.21
C ALA A 46 9.70 -19.78 7.02
N LEU A 47 9.09 -19.19 8.07
CA LEU A 47 8.05 -19.86 8.86
C LEU A 47 6.75 -20.07 8.04
N ASP A 48 6.36 -19.09 7.23
CA ASP A 48 5.18 -19.21 6.35
C ASP A 48 5.42 -20.27 5.26
N LEU A 49 6.58 -20.27 4.61
CA LEU A 49 6.96 -21.29 3.62
C LEU A 49 6.94 -22.69 4.20
N LYS A 50 7.50 -22.86 5.41
CA LYS A 50 7.48 -24.14 6.11
C LYS A 50 6.06 -24.64 6.39
N ALA A 51 5.17 -23.73 6.82
CA ALA A 51 3.78 -24.05 7.09
C ALA A 51 2.97 -24.34 5.82
N ALA A 52 3.29 -23.67 4.70
CA ALA A 52 2.58 -23.84 3.43
C ALA A 52 3.01 -25.09 2.64
N LYS A 53 4.23 -25.62 2.89
CA LYS A 53 4.80 -26.75 2.17
C LYS A 53 3.90 -28.00 2.28
N GLY A 54 3.53 -28.57 1.12
CA GLY A 54 2.63 -29.71 1.03
C GLY A 54 1.13 -29.36 1.10
N HIS A 55 0.78 -28.09 1.32
CA HIS A 55 -0.61 -27.63 1.38
C HIS A 55 -1.00 -26.72 0.20
N VAL A 56 -0.03 -26.20 -0.51
CA VAL A 56 -0.21 -25.32 -1.69
C VAL A 56 0.65 -25.84 -2.84
N SER A 57 0.35 -25.40 -4.07
CA SER A 57 1.14 -25.76 -5.25
C SER A 57 2.54 -25.10 -5.24
N ASP A 58 3.49 -25.67 -5.98
CA ASP A 58 4.85 -25.13 -6.12
C ASP A 58 4.83 -23.69 -6.68
N VAL A 59 3.90 -23.37 -7.57
CA VAL A 59 3.70 -22.02 -8.10
C VAL A 59 3.28 -21.05 -7.00
N MET A 60 2.44 -21.48 -6.06
CA MET A 60 2.05 -20.64 -4.92
C MET A 60 3.21 -20.51 -3.92
N LEU A 61 4.00 -21.56 -3.71
CA LEU A 61 5.20 -21.49 -2.87
C LEU A 61 6.21 -20.49 -3.44
N ASP A 62 6.45 -20.48 -4.76
CA ASP A 62 7.33 -19.48 -5.38
C ASP A 62 6.80 -18.04 -5.20
N ARG A 63 5.49 -17.84 -5.35
CA ARG A 63 4.86 -16.52 -5.14
C ARG A 63 4.92 -16.04 -3.68
N LEU A 64 4.88 -16.99 -2.73
CA LEU A 64 5.00 -16.71 -1.30
C LEU A 64 6.44 -16.40 -0.90
N HIS A 65 7.42 -17.00 -1.58
CA HIS A 65 8.82 -16.92 -1.23
C HIS A 65 9.38 -15.50 -1.40
N LEU A 66 9.93 -14.92 -0.34
CA LEU A 66 10.69 -13.69 -0.35
C LEU A 66 12.20 -14.00 -0.37
N THR A 67 12.94 -13.14 -1.04
CA THR A 67 14.41 -13.10 -1.06
C THR A 67 14.86 -11.67 -0.85
N THR A 68 16.13 -11.46 -0.50
CA THR A 68 16.76 -10.14 -0.45
C THR A 68 16.47 -9.32 -1.70
N ASP A 69 16.62 -9.93 -2.89
CA ASP A 69 16.35 -9.26 -4.17
C ASP A 69 14.88 -8.87 -4.33
N ARG A 70 13.95 -9.72 -3.88
CA ARG A 70 12.51 -9.42 -3.91
C ARG A 70 12.17 -8.29 -2.95
N ILE A 71 12.72 -8.27 -1.73
CA ILE A 71 12.54 -7.17 -0.76
C ILE A 71 13.14 -5.87 -1.30
N ALA A 72 14.34 -5.91 -1.86
CA ALA A 72 14.95 -4.76 -2.52
C ALA A 72 14.09 -4.26 -3.71
N GLY A 73 13.45 -5.18 -4.44
CA GLY A 73 12.47 -4.86 -5.49
C GLY A 73 11.23 -4.13 -4.95
N MET A 74 10.67 -4.61 -3.83
CA MET A 74 9.55 -3.96 -3.14
C MET A 74 9.91 -2.54 -2.70
N ALA A 75 11.08 -2.36 -2.08
CA ALA A 75 11.57 -1.05 -1.65
C ALA A 75 11.76 -0.08 -2.83
N ARG A 76 12.29 -0.55 -3.96
CA ARG A 76 12.38 0.25 -5.20
C ARG A 76 11.00 0.63 -5.72
N GLY A 77 10.05 -0.31 -5.77
CA GLY A 77 8.68 -0.04 -6.21
C GLY A 77 8.00 1.06 -5.38
N ILE A 78 8.20 1.08 -4.05
CA ILE A 78 7.68 2.15 -3.20
C ILE A 78 8.31 3.50 -3.56
N ARG A 79 9.62 3.56 -3.82
CA ARG A 79 10.30 4.80 -4.25
C ARG A 79 9.83 5.28 -5.63
N GLU A 80 9.55 4.35 -6.54
CA GLU A 80 8.94 4.68 -7.83
C GLU A 80 7.55 5.30 -7.65
N VAL A 81 6.72 4.74 -6.75
CA VAL A 81 5.43 5.33 -6.39
C VAL A 81 5.60 6.73 -5.76
N ALA A 82 6.61 6.91 -4.88
CA ALA A 82 6.92 8.23 -4.30
C ALA A 82 7.26 9.27 -5.38
N ALA A 83 7.96 8.86 -6.45
CA ALA A 83 8.35 9.75 -7.55
C ALA A 83 7.21 10.12 -8.50
N LEU A 84 6.10 9.40 -8.48
CA LEU A 84 4.93 9.73 -9.32
C LEU A 84 4.35 11.10 -8.94
N PRO A 85 3.70 11.82 -9.88
CA PRO A 85 2.90 12.98 -9.57
C PRO A 85 1.83 12.66 -8.54
N ASP A 86 1.48 13.64 -7.68
CA ASP A 86 0.38 13.47 -6.74
C ASP A 86 -0.95 13.39 -7.50
N PRO A 87 -1.74 12.31 -7.36
CA PRO A 87 -3.00 12.19 -8.07
C PRO A 87 -4.14 12.95 -7.41
N VAL A 88 -3.93 13.55 -6.23
CA VAL A 88 -4.96 14.28 -5.47
C VAL A 88 -4.94 15.76 -5.83
N GLY A 89 -6.12 16.33 -6.08
CA GLY A 89 -6.27 17.75 -6.40
C GLY A 89 -5.96 18.10 -7.86
N LEU A 90 -5.82 17.12 -8.73
CA LEU A 90 -5.63 17.38 -10.16
C LEU A 90 -6.89 18.00 -10.76
N MET A 91 -6.72 19.11 -11.48
CA MET A 91 -7.77 19.70 -12.29
C MET A 91 -8.05 18.80 -13.51
N LEU A 92 -9.21 18.16 -13.53
CA LEU A 92 -9.60 17.24 -14.59
C LEU A 92 -10.37 17.98 -15.70
N GLU A 93 -11.18 18.97 -15.33
CA GLU A 93 -12.01 19.77 -16.21
C GLU A 93 -12.34 21.10 -15.56
N SER A 94 -12.44 22.18 -16.33
CA SER A 94 -12.88 23.48 -15.86
C SER A 94 -13.74 24.13 -16.93
N HIS A 95 -14.92 24.65 -16.57
CA HIS A 95 -15.76 25.42 -17.47
C HIS A 95 -16.46 26.57 -16.71
N THR A 96 -16.74 27.62 -17.43
CA THR A 96 -17.51 28.75 -16.88
C THR A 96 -18.87 28.77 -17.56
N ARG A 97 -19.92 28.83 -16.77
CA ARG A 97 -21.30 28.95 -17.24
C ARG A 97 -21.56 30.36 -17.76
N GLU A 98 -22.65 30.55 -18.52
CA GLU A 98 -23.06 31.84 -19.03
C GLU A 98 -23.36 32.88 -17.93
N ASP A 99 -23.78 32.43 -16.76
CA ASP A 99 -24.01 33.26 -15.56
C ASP A 99 -22.71 33.64 -14.81
N GLY A 100 -21.52 33.26 -15.32
CA GLY A 100 -20.23 33.55 -14.75
C GLY A 100 -19.75 32.56 -13.68
N LEU A 101 -20.54 31.55 -13.30
CA LEU A 101 -20.14 30.52 -12.35
C LEU A 101 -19.04 29.63 -12.94
N LYS A 102 -17.88 29.59 -12.29
CA LYS A 102 -16.78 28.69 -12.62
C LYS A 102 -16.97 27.34 -11.91
N ILE A 103 -16.95 26.25 -12.67
CA ILE A 103 -17.06 24.88 -12.18
C ILE A 103 -15.77 24.14 -12.51
N ASP A 104 -15.09 23.66 -11.46
CA ASP A 104 -13.86 22.92 -11.57
C ASP A 104 -14.09 21.47 -11.08
N LYS A 105 -13.74 20.48 -11.92
CA LYS A 105 -13.74 19.06 -11.57
C LYS A 105 -12.34 18.66 -11.12
N VAL A 106 -12.20 18.24 -9.89
CA VAL A 106 -10.90 17.87 -9.31
C VAL A 106 -10.91 16.43 -8.79
N SER A 107 -9.75 15.77 -8.84
CA SER A 107 -9.57 14.44 -8.28
C SER A 107 -9.51 14.49 -6.75
N VAL A 108 -10.15 13.55 -6.09
CA VAL A 108 -10.18 13.44 -4.62
C VAL A 108 -9.94 11.98 -4.18
N PRO A 109 -9.41 11.75 -2.96
CA PRO A 109 -9.27 10.40 -2.42
C PRO A 109 -10.64 9.72 -2.24
N MET A 110 -10.70 8.39 -2.43
CA MET A 110 -11.91 7.60 -2.13
C MET A 110 -12.18 7.51 -0.63
N GLY A 111 -11.14 7.53 0.18
CA GLY A 111 -11.23 7.54 1.64
C GLY A 111 -10.65 6.28 2.28
N VAL A 112 -11.47 5.28 2.63
CA VAL A 112 -11.00 4.00 3.16
C VAL A 112 -11.23 2.92 2.11
N ILE A 113 -10.16 2.20 1.74
CA ILE A 113 -10.18 1.14 0.73
C ILE A 113 -9.89 -0.19 1.42
N ALA A 114 -10.72 -1.20 1.21
CA ALA A 114 -10.43 -2.57 1.61
C ALA A 114 -9.86 -3.34 0.41
N ILE A 115 -8.69 -3.95 0.58
CA ILE A 115 -7.99 -4.69 -0.46
C ILE A 115 -7.84 -6.14 0.01
N ILE A 116 -8.46 -7.06 -0.73
CA ILE A 116 -8.38 -8.50 -0.50
C ILE A 116 -7.50 -9.08 -1.61
N TYR A 117 -6.46 -9.81 -1.21
CA TYR A 117 -5.48 -10.35 -2.14
C TYR A 117 -5.01 -11.74 -1.73
N GLU A 118 -4.39 -12.46 -2.68
CA GLU A 118 -3.80 -13.77 -2.45
C GLU A 118 -2.57 -13.71 -1.54
N SER A 119 -2.00 -14.87 -1.21
CA SER A 119 -0.81 -15.04 -0.38
C SER A 119 0.47 -14.60 -1.11
N ARG A 120 0.57 -13.30 -1.40
CA ARG A 120 1.73 -12.63 -2.02
C ARG A 120 2.21 -11.52 -1.09
N PRO A 121 3.31 -11.70 -0.35
CA PRO A 121 3.77 -10.71 0.63
C PRO A 121 4.04 -9.33 0.04
N ASN A 122 4.58 -9.25 -1.20
CA ASN A 122 4.85 -7.99 -1.87
C ASN A 122 3.60 -7.12 -2.09
N VAL A 123 2.42 -7.72 -2.28
CA VAL A 123 1.18 -6.96 -2.49
C VAL A 123 0.83 -6.11 -1.27
N THR A 124 1.24 -6.52 -0.06
CA THR A 124 1.04 -5.74 1.17
C THR A 124 1.69 -4.36 1.07
N SER A 125 2.97 -4.31 0.68
CA SER A 125 3.72 -3.05 0.53
C SER A 125 3.24 -2.22 -0.66
N ASP A 126 2.99 -2.87 -1.81
CA ASP A 126 2.54 -2.20 -3.03
C ASP A 126 1.18 -1.52 -2.81
N ALA A 127 0.22 -2.26 -2.23
CA ALA A 127 -1.11 -1.75 -1.96
C ALA A 127 -1.11 -0.61 -0.92
N ALA A 128 -0.29 -0.72 0.12
CA ALA A 128 -0.13 0.33 1.13
C ALA A 128 0.47 1.61 0.50
N ALA A 129 1.50 1.46 -0.33
CA ALA A 129 2.16 2.59 -0.99
C ALA A 129 1.22 3.33 -1.94
N LEU A 130 0.49 2.60 -2.79
CA LEU A 130 -0.47 3.18 -3.74
C LEU A 130 -1.65 3.87 -3.02
N ALA A 131 -2.16 3.25 -1.94
CA ALA A 131 -3.22 3.85 -1.13
C ALA A 131 -2.76 5.16 -0.49
N LEU A 132 -1.57 5.18 0.14
CA LEU A 132 -1.02 6.38 0.76
C LEU A 132 -0.75 7.48 -0.28
N LYS A 133 -0.13 7.15 -1.42
CA LYS A 133 0.14 8.12 -2.49
C LYS A 133 -1.13 8.78 -2.99
N SER A 134 -2.22 8.01 -3.11
CA SER A 134 -3.53 8.51 -3.55
C SER A 134 -4.40 9.09 -2.42
N GLY A 135 -3.82 9.34 -1.23
CA GLY A 135 -4.49 10.00 -0.11
C GLY A 135 -5.54 9.13 0.58
N ASN A 136 -5.45 7.80 0.45
CA ASN A 136 -6.41 6.87 1.02
C ASN A 136 -5.83 6.10 2.21
N VAL A 137 -6.70 5.71 3.13
CA VAL A 137 -6.42 4.69 4.13
C VAL A 137 -6.73 3.33 3.54
N CYS A 138 -5.87 2.33 3.75
CA CYS A 138 -6.16 0.97 3.31
C CYS A 138 -6.31 0.00 4.49
N ILE A 139 -7.21 -0.97 4.30
CA ILE A 139 -7.36 -2.15 5.13
C ILE A 139 -6.97 -3.34 4.28
N LEU A 140 -5.93 -4.05 4.68
CA LEU A 140 -5.34 -5.13 3.92
C LEU A 140 -5.77 -6.49 4.45
N ARG A 141 -6.21 -7.38 3.56
CA ARG A 141 -6.57 -8.76 3.87
C ARG A 141 -5.84 -9.70 2.93
N GLY A 142 -4.67 -10.17 3.34
CA GLY A 142 -3.90 -11.19 2.64
C GLY A 142 -4.40 -12.62 2.91
N GLY A 143 -3.88 -13.57 2.18
CA GLY A 143 -4.08 -14.99 2.43
C GLY A 143 -3.42 -15.44 3.74
N LYS A 144 -3.94 -16.52 4.33
CA LYS A 144 -3.44 -17.08 5.61
C LYS A 144 -2.01 -17.59 5.52
N GLU A 145 -1.58 -17.98 4.32
CA GLU A 145 -0.26 -18.54 4.05
C GLU A 145 0.86 -17.51 4.15
N ALA A 146 0.55 -16.21 4.01
CA ALA A 146 1.50 -15.10 4.10
C ALA A 146 1.31 -14.25 5.37
N PHE A 147 0.64 -14.80 6.38
CA PHE A 147 0.21 -14.01 7.54
C PHE A 147 1.38 -13.44 8.35
N ARG A 148 2.43 -14.24 8.58
CA ARG A 148 3.61 -13.78 9.32
C ARG A 148 4.44 -12.80 8.51
N SER A 149 4.68 -13.15 7.23
CA SER A 149 5.43 -12.30 6.32
C SER A 149 4.79 -10.92 6.10
N ALA A 150 3.44 -10.86 6.09
CA ALA A 150 2.71 -9.61 5.93
C ALA A 150 2.62 -8.79 7.24
N GLY A 151 2.91 -9.41 8.38
CA GLY A 151 2.88 -8.76 9.70
C GLY A 151 4.26 -8.34 10.23
N ALA A 152 5.33 -8.81 9.59
CA ALA A 152 6.71 -8.45 9.92
C ALA A 152 7.11 -7.11 9.32
#